data_600fb5fe8ba6edc395d8b87e8cb7d35c
#
_entry.id   600fb5fe8ba6edc395d8b87e8cb7d35c
#
_cell.length_a   1.000
_cell.length_b   1.000
_cell.length_c   1.000
_cell.angle_alpha   90.00
_cell.angle_beta   90.00
_cell.angle_gamma   90.00
#
_symmetry.space_group_name_H-M   'P 1'
#
loop_
_entity.id
_entity.type
_entity.pdbx_description
1 polymer ?
#
loop_
_entity_poly.entity_id
_entity_poly.type
_entity_poly.pdbx_seq_one_letter_code
_entity_poly.pdbx_strand_id
1 'polypeptide(L)'
;LSGAITEYKAYVTAETAQLVAGTKAFTDAIKAGDLEKAKSLYAPTRQHYERIEPIAELFSDLDGSIDAREDDYEQKAADPKFTGFHRLEKALFGDNTTKGMDKYADQLNSDVLDLQTRISELAFPPSKVVGGAAGLIEEVAASKISGEEDRYSHTDLWDFQANVDGAQKIVDLLRPQLQKSNAELLAKVDANF
;
A
#
# COMPACT_ATOMS: atom_id res chain seq x y z
N LEU A 1 -10.17 3.28 23.38
CA LEU A 1 -9.58 3.74 22.10
C LEU A 1 -8.05 3.70 22.13
N SER A 2 -7.40 4.12 23.21
CA SER A 2 -5.92 4.16 23.32
C SER A 2 -5.28 2.77 23.07
N GLY A 3 -5.83 1.70 23.64
CA GLY A 3 -5.35 0.33 23.38
C GLY A 3 -5.45 -0.08 21.90
N ALA A 4 -6.58 0.21 21.27
CA ALA A 4 -6.78 -0.07 19.84
C ALA A 4 -5.77 0.67 18.95
N ILE A 5 -5.45 1.93 19.29
CA ILE A 5 -4.44 2.71 18.56
C ILE A 5 -3.04 2.10 18.74
N THR A 6 -2.70 1.67 19.95
CA THR A 6 -1.41 1.01 20.22
C THR A 6 -1.28 -0.30 19.44
N GLU A 7 -2.33 -1.11 19.42
CA GLU A 7 -2.35 -2.37 18.65
C GLU A 7 -2.32 -2.12 17.14
N TYR A 8 -3.01 -1.08 16.66
CA TYR A 8 -2.94 -0.69 15.25
C TYR A 8 -1.54 -0.23 14.86
N LYS A 9 -0.87 0.57 15.71
CA LYS A 9 0.53 0.94 15.50
C LYS A 9 1.44 -0.28 15.41
N ALA A 10 1.24 -1.27 16.27
CA ALA A 10 2.00 -2.52 16.21
C ALA A 10 1.76 -3.28 14.88
N TYR A 11 0.51 -3.35 14.43
CA TYR A 11 0.15 -3.94 13.14
C TYR A 11 0.82 -3.21 11.96
N VAL A 12 0.70 -1.88 11.90
CA VAL A 12 1.33 -1.07 10.85
C VAL A 12 2.84 -1.22 10.85
N THR A 13 3.46 -1.27 12.04
CA THR A 13 4.92 -1.50 12.17
C THR A 13 5.32 -2.87 11.62
N ALA A 14 4.55 -3.91 11.88
CA ALA A 14 4.81 -5.26 11.36
C ALA A 14 4.64 -5.32 9.83
N GLU A 15 3.57 -4.74 9.28
CA GLU A 15 3.35 -4.67 7.84
C GLU A 15 4.46 -3.86 7.14
N THR A 16 4.89 -2.75 7.73
CA THR A 16 5.99 -1.93 7.21
C THR A 16 7.31 -2.71 7.17
N ALA A 17 7.59 -3.53 8.19
CA ALA A 17 8.78 -4.39 8.19
C ALA A 17 8.73 -5.44 7.05
N GLN A 18 7.56 -6.01 6.79
CA GLN A 18 7.36 -6.92 5.65
C GLN A 18 7.47 -6.18 4.30
N LEU A 19 6.95 -4.95 4.21
CA LEU A 19 7.11 -4.10 3.04
C LEU A 19 8.59 -3.84 2.74
N VAL A 20 9.38 -3.49 3.75
CA VAL A 20 10.84 -3.27 3.60
C VAL A 20 11.53 -4.54 3.07
N ALA A 21 11.25 -5.68 3.67
CA ALA A 21 11.85 -6.96 3.26
C ALA A 21 11.43 -7.37 1.84
N GLY A 22 10.15 -7.24 1.52
CA GLY A 22 9.59 -7.54 0.19
C GLY A 22 10.13 -6.59 -0.88
N THR A 23 10.18 -5.30 -0.59
CA THR A 23 10.73 -4.27 -1.50
C THR A 23 12.20 -4.55 -1.78
N LYS A 24 12.99 -4.92 -0.78
CA LYS A 24 14.40 -5.28 -0.98
C LYS A 24 14.52 -6.48 -1.91
N ALA A 25 13.78 -7.55 -1.68
CA ALA A 25 13.81 -8.74 -2.54
C ALA A 25 13.37 -8.44 -3.98
N PHE A 26 12.33 -7.62 -4.14
CA PHE A 26 11.80 -7.15 -5.41
C PHE A 26 12.84 -6.32 -6.19
N THR A 27 13.43 -5.33 -5.55
CA THR A 27 14.44 -4.46 -6.15
C THR A 27 15.76 -5.20 -6.44
N ASP A 28 16.18 -6.14 -5.59
CA ASP A 28 17.33 -6.99 -5.84
C ASP A 28 17.10 -7.86 -7.10
N ALA A 29 15.91 -8.42 -7.29
CA ALA A 29 15.58 -9.21 -8.50
C ALA A 29 15.62 -8.33 -9.76
N ILE A 30 15.13 -7.09 -9.72
CA ILE A 30 15.20 -6.14 -10.84
C ILE A 30 16.66 -5.87 -11.20
N LYS A 31 17.49 -5.54 -10.22
CA LYS A 31 18.92 -5.21 -10.41
C LYS A 31 19.74 -6.42 -10.88
N ALA A 32 19.34 -7.63 -10.51
CA ALA A 32 19.93 -8.88 -11.02
C ALA A 32 19.47 -9.22 -12.45
N GLY A 33 18.49 -8.51 -13.02
CA GLY A 33 17.91 -8.82 -14.33
C GLY A 33 16.98 -10.03 -14.32
N ASP A 34 16.54 -10.49 -13.14
CA ASP A 34 15.65 -11.64 -12.99
C ASP A 34 14.18 -11.18 -13.11
N LEU A 35 13.74 -11.05 -14.37
CA LEU A 35 12.42 -10.53 -14.72
C LEU A 35 11.27 -11.33 -14.09
N GLU A 36 11.35 -12.67 -14.19
CA GLU A 36 10.26 -13.53 -13.72
C GLU A 36 10.14 -13.49 -12.18
N LYS A 37 11.28 -13.49 -11.49
CA LYS A 37 11.28 -13.32 -10.04
C LYS A 37 10.77 -11.94 -9.63
N ALA A 38 11.18 -10.87 -10.30
CA ALA A 38 10.68 -9.52 -10.05
C ALA A 38 9.16 -9.46 -10.22
N LYS A 39 8.62 -9.99 -11.31
CA LYS A 39 7.17 -10.08 -11.54
C LYS A 39 6.45 -10.84 -10.41
N SER A 40 7.00 -11.97 -9.97
CA SER A 40 6.39 -12.79 -8.93
C SER A 40 6.36 -12.11 -7.55
N LEU A 41 7.26 -11.16 -7.30
CA LEU A 41 7.37 -10.43 -6.03
C LEU A 41 6.55 -9.14 -6.00
N TYR A 42 6.09 -8.64 -7.15
CA TYR A 42 5.39 -7.35 -7.26
C TYR A 42 4.12 -7.30 -6.39
N ALA A 43 3.11 -8.09 -6.71
CA ALA A 43 1.84 -8.06 -6.00
C ALA A 43 1.94 -8.45 -4.51
N PRO A 44 2.67 -9.51 -4.11
CA PRO A 44 2.85 -9.83 -2.69
C PRO A 44 3.51 -8.71 -1.89
N THR A 45 4.44 -7.96 -2.50
CA THR A 45 5.11 -6.84 -1.81
C THR A 45 4.17 -5.65 -1.65
N ARG A 46 3.42 -5.28 -2.69
CA ARG A 46 2.44 -4.20 -2.65
C ARG A 46 1.37 -4.40 -1.59
N GLN A 47 0.92 -5.62 -1.35
CA GLN A 47 -0.11 -5.90 -0.34
C GLN A 47 0.24 -5.33 1.04
N HIS A 48 1.52 -5.29 1.41
CA HIS A 48 1.94 -4.71 2.69
C HIS A 48 1.77 -3.19 2.72
N TYR A 49 1.95 -2.51 1.58
CA TYR A 49 1.67 -1.09 1.43
C TYR A 49 0.18 -0.80 1.50
N GLU A 50 -0.61 -1.51 0.73
CA GLU A 50 -2.06 -1.35 0.63
C GLU A 50 -2.79 -1.54 1.98
N ARG A 51 -2.31 -2.46 2.82
CA ARG A 51 -2.87 -2.66 4.18
C ARG A 51 -2.67 -1.47 5.10
N ILE A 52 -1.63 -0.66 4.87
CA ILE A 52 -1.26 0.46 5.73
C ILE A 52 -1.46 1.82 5.07
N GLU A 53 -2.05 1.86 3.90
CA GLU A 53 -2.28 3.06 3.09
C GLU A 53 -2.82 4.26 3.90
N PRO A 54 -3.80 4.11 4.82
CA PRO A 54 -4.30 5.24 5.62
C PRO A 54 -3.24 5.93 6.49
N ILE A 55 -2.11 5.26 6.74
CA ILE A 55 -0.97 5.81 7.46
C ILE A 55 0.11 6.30 6.49
N ALA A 56 0.35 5.58 5.40
CA ALA A 56 1.31 5.96 4.36
C ALA A 56 0.96 7.31 3.73
N GLU A 57 -0.31 7.55 3.41
CA GLU A 57 -0.84 8.79 2.85
C GLU A 57 -0.61 10.04 3.73
N LEU A 58 -0.33 9.87 5.04
CA LEU A 58 0.05 11.00 5.90
C LEU A 58 1.40 11.62 5.49
N PHE A 59 2.18 10.89 4.71
CA PHE A 59 3.46 11.29 4.16
C PHE A 59 3.36 11.46 2.64
N SER A 60 2.59 12.45 2.19
CA SER A 60 2.21 12.64 0.79
C SER A 60 3.37 12.73 -0.21
N ASP A 61 4.55 13.18 0.24
CA ASP A 61 5.77 13.19 -0.56
C ASP A 61 6.29 11.77 -0.85
N LEU A 62 6.28 10.90 0.17
CA LEU A 62 6.66 9.49 0.02
C LEU A 62 5.58 8.69 -0.70
N ASP A 63 4.31 8.91 -0.36
CA ASP A 63 3.18 8.28 -1.01
C ASP A 63 3.20 8.53 -2.53
N GLY A 64 3.36 9.79 -2.94
CA GLY A 64 3.49 10.15 -4.35
C GLY A 64 4.73 9.53 -5.03
N SER A 65 5.84 9.34 -4.31
CA SER A 65 7.04 8.72 -4.87
C SER A 65 6.95 7.19 -4.95
N ILE A 66 6.24 6.57 -4.01
CA ILE A 66 6.12 5.10 -3.90
C ILE A 66 5.00 4.56 -4.79
N ASP A 67 3.83 5.23 -4.82
CA ASP A 67 2.59 4.63 -5.30
C ASP A 67 1.84 5.42 -6.39
N ALA A 68 2.28 6.64 -6.74
CA ALA A 68 1.61 7.41 -7.79
C ALA A 68 1.61 6.69 -9.14
N ARG A 69 0.46 6.73 -9.82
CA ARG A 69 0.26 6.15 -11.14
C ARG A 69 0.69 7.13 -12.24
N GLU A 70 0.91 6.62 -13.44
CA GLU A 70 1.29 7.48 -14.58
C GLU A 70 0.27 8.59 -14.88
N ASP A 71 -1.03 8.33 -14.62
CA ASP A 71 -2.10 9.30 -14.86
C ASP A 71 -2.07 10.49 -13.88
N ASP A 72 -1.34 10.39 -12.78
CA ASP A 72 -1.13 11.49 -11.82
C ASP A 72 -0.12 12.54 -12.34
N TYR A 73 0.51 12.28 -13.48
CA TYR A 73 1.52 13.16 -14.08
C TYR A 73 1.08 13.70 -15.44
N GLU A 74 1.46 14.95 -15.75
CA GLU A 74 1.13 15.61 -17.03
C GLU A 74 1.66 14.86 -18.24
N GLN A 75 2.89 14.33 -18.15
CA GLN A 75 3.53 13.58 -19.23
C GLN A 75 3.32 12.06 -19.09
N LYS A 76 2.46 11.63 -18.18
CA LYS A 76 2.13 10.23 -17.92
C LYS A 76 3.40 9.38 -17.75
N ALA A 77 3.46 8.23 -18.43
CA ALA A 77 4.60 7.32 -18.36
C ALA A 77 5.96 7.95 -18.80
N ALA A 78 5.93 9.05 -19.54
CA ALA A 78 7.13 9.77 -19.96
C ALA A 78 7.59 10.83 -18.95
N ASP A 79 6.81 11.08 -17.90
CA ASP A 79 7.15 12.09 -16.90
C ASP A 79 8.40 11.65 -16.10
N PRO A 80 9.43 12.51 -16.00
CA PRO A 80 10.65 12.19 -15.27
C PRO A 80 10.45 11.99 -13.76
N LYS A 81 9.31 12.46 -13.22
CA LYS A 81 8.93 12.29 -11.82
C LYS A 81 8.18 10.99 -11.56
N PHE A 82 7.75 10.28 -12.60
CA PHE A 82 7.06 9.00 -12.47
C PHE A 82 8.03 7.94 -11.95
N THR A 83 7.86 7.55 -10.68
CA THR A 83 8.71 6.62 -9.92
C THR A 83 7.85 5.58 -9.23
N GLY A 84 8.44 4.78 -8.34
CA GLY A 84 7.71 3.89 -7.46
C GLY A 84 7.28 2.57 -8.10
N PHE A 85 6.35 1.90 -7.45
CA PHE A 85 5.85 0.59 -7.86
C PHE A 85 5.31 0.58 -9.29
N HIS A 86 4.45 1.53 -9.65
CA HIS A 86 3.80 1.56 -10.96
C HIS A 86 4.78 1.89 -12.10
N ARG A 87 5.86 2.63 -11.81
CA ARG A 87 6.94 2.81 -12.80
C ARG A 87 7.67 1.51 -13.09
N LEU A 88 7.93 0.72 -12.06
CA LEU A 88 8.57 -0.59 -12.19
C LEU A 88 7.60 -1.61 -12.81
N GLU A 89 6.33 -1.58 -12.41
CA GLU A 89 5.26 -2.38 -13.00
C GLU A 89 5.20 -2.23 -14.51
N LYS A 90 5.18 -0.97 -15.00
CA LYS A 90 5.18 -0.69 -16.43
C LYS A 90 6.37 -1.37 -17.14
N ALA A 91 7.57 -1.25 -16.58
CA ALA A 91 8.76 -1.86 -17.20
C ALA A 91 8.67 -3.39 -17.21
N LEU A 92 8.28 -4.00 -16.09
CA LEU A 92 8.26 -5.44 -15.93
C LEU A 92 7.15 -6.12 -16.75
N PHE A 93 5.93 -5.58 -16.69
CA PHE A 93 4.74 -6.21 -17.29
C PHE A 93 4.35 -5.58 -18.62
N GLY A 94 4.53 -4.28 -18.80
CA GLY A 94 4.24 -3.57 -20.06
C GLY A 94 5.37 -3.72 -21.08
N ASP A 95 6.60 -3.37 -20.67
CA ASP A 95 7.78 -3.36 -21.55
C ASP A 95 8.56 -4.68 -21.52
N ASN A 96 8.22 -5.58 -20.61
CA ASN A 96 8.82 -6.92 -20.41
C ASN A 96 10.35 -6.86 -20.21
N THR A 97 10.83 -5.94 -19.36
CA THR A 97 12.25 -5.68 -19.16
C THR A 97 12.57 -5.18 -17.75
N THR A 98 13.78 -5.46 -17.29
CA THR A 98 14.40 -4.85 -16.10
C THR A 98 15.42 -3.77 -16.48
N LYS A 99 15.75 -3.64 -17.77
CA LYS A 99 16.79 -2.74 -18.25
C LYS A 99 16.50 -1.28 -17.90
N GLY A 100 17.51 -0.60 -17.31
CA GLY A 100 17.43 0.81 -16.96
C GLY A 100 16.57 1.11 -15.73
N MET A 101 16.14 0.09 -14.99
CA MET A 101 15.27 0.24 -13.81
C MET A 101 16.04 0.37 -12.50
N ASP A 102 17.36 0.20 -12.48
CA ASP A 102 18.16 0.21 -11.26
C ASP A 102 17.94 1.46 -10.41
N LYS A 103 17.94 2.64 -11.04
CA LYS A 103 17.71 3.91 -10.32
C LYS A 103 16.32 4.00 -9.68
N TYR A 104 15.30 3.45 -10.34
CA TYR A 104 13.93 3.44 -9.81
C TYR A 104 13.78 2.39 -8.70
N ALA A 105 14.47 1.27 -8.82
CA ALA A 105 14.57 0.25 -7.79
C ALA A 105 15.27 0.80 -6.53
N ASP A 106 16.39 1.49 -6.70
CA ASP A 106 17.11 2.13 -5.59
C ASP A 106 16.28 3.22 -4.92
N GLN A 107 15.55 4.04 -5.70
CA GLN A 107 14.65 5.07 -5.19
C GLN A 107 13.52 4.47 -4.36
N LEU A 108 12.82 3.46 -4.90
CA LEU A 108 11.74 2.79 -4.19
C LEU A 108 12.23 2.19 -2.85
N ASN A 109 13.38 1.53 -2.87
CA ASN A 109 13.94 0.94 -1.66
C ASN A 109 14.29 2.00 -0.62
N SER A 110 14.84 3.14 -1.04
CA SER A 110 15.14 4.28 -0.17
C SER A 110 13.87 4.91 0.41
N ASP A 111 12.84 5.11 -0.41
CA ASP A 111 11.57 5.72 0.00
C ASP A 111 10.82 4.83 1.03
N VAL A 112 10.82 3.52 0.82
CA VAL A 112 10.21 2.56 1.75
C VAL A 112 10.96 2.53 3.09
N LEU A 113 12.28 2.65 3.10
CA LEU A 113 13.07 2.76 4.33
C LEU A 113 12.80 4.09 5.06
N ASP A 114 12.66 5.20 4.33
CA ASP A 114 12.27 6.49 4.92
C ASP A 114 10.84 6.42 5.49
N LEU A 115 9.91 5.79 4.78
CA LEU A 115 8.54 5.55 5.26
C LEU A 115 8.56 4.78 6.59
N GLN A 116 9.36 3.71 6.69
CA GLN A 116 9.52 2.94 7.93
C GLN A 116 10.01 3.83 9.07
N THR A 117 10.99 4.68 8.83
CA THR A 117 11.53 5.60 9.83
C THR A 117 10.46 6.57 10.31
N ARG A 118 9.77 7.23 9.39
CA ARG A 118 8.70 8.20 9.72
C ARG A 118 7.52 7.56 10.45
N ILE A 119 7.11 6.36 10.07
CA ILE A 119 6.05 5.60 10.78
C ILE A 119 6.48 5.28 12.21
N SER A 120 7.74 4.90 12.44
CA SER A 120 8.24 4.59 13.78
C SER A 120 8.11 5.78 14.75
N GLU A 121 8.33 6.98 14.24
CA GLU A 121 8.30 8.24 14.98
C GLU A 121 6.88 8.84 15.09
N LEU A 122 5.93 8.39 14.27
CA LEU A 122 4.60 8.96 14.18
C LEU A 122 3.77 8.66 15.44
N ALA A 123 3.17 9.71 16.01
CA ALA A 123 2.03 9.57 16.91
C ALA A 123 0.76 9.37 16.06
N PHE A 124 0.19 8.16 16.08
CA PHE A 124 -0.95 7.82 15.22
C PHE A 124 -2.19 8.66 15.58
N PRO A 125 -2.71 9.47 14.66
CA PRO A 125 -3.88 10.29 14.91
C PRO A 125 -5.13 9.41 15.07
N PRO A 126 -5.87 9.48 16.19
CA PRO A 126 -7.06 8.65 16.40
C PRO A 126 -8.10 8.75 15.30
N SER A 127 -8.31 9.94 14.75
CA SER A 127 -9.26 10.18 13.66
C SER A 127 -8.86 9.46 12.37
N LYS A 128 -7.56 9.35 12.08
CA LYS A 128 -7.06 8.62 10.91
C LYS A 128 -7.19 7.12 11.09
N VAL A 129 -6.94 6.61 12.29
CA VAL A 129 -7.14 5.19 12.58
C VAL A 129 -8.62 4.82 12.45
N VAL A 130 -9.52 5.61 13.04
CA VAL A 130 -10.98 5.34 12.97
C VAL A 130 -11.52 5.49 11.55
N GLY A 131 -11.07 6.52 10.82
CA GLY A 131 -11.51 6.77 9.44
C GLY A 131 -10.88 5.86 8.39
N GLY A 132 -9.74 5.22 8.72
CA GLY A 132 -8.95 4.47 7.76
C GLY A 132 -9.67 3.27 7.13
N ALA A 133 -10.55 2.61 7.89
CA ALA A 133 -11.34 1.51 7.35
C ALA A 133 -12.27 1.95 6.19
N ALA A 134 -12.92 3.11 6.33
CA ALA A 134 -13.74 3.67 5.26
C ALA A 134 -12.89 4.09 4.07
N GLY A 135 -11.74 4.75 4.32
CA GLY A 135 -10.80 5.17 3.28
C GLY A 135 -10.34 3.98 2.41
N LEU A 136 -9.91 2.89 3.02
CA LEU A 136 -9.48 1.68 2.30
C LEU A 136 -10.59 1.10 1.41
N ILE A 137 -11.83 1.08 1.86
CA ILE A 137 -12.96 0.58 1.05
C ILE A 137 -13.31 1.57 -0.07
N GLU A 138 -13.16 2.87 0.17
CA GLU A 138 -13.35 3.90 -0.87
C GLU A 138 -12.30 3.76 -1.98
N GLU A 139 -11.04 3.47 -1.66
CA GLU A 139 -9.98 3.18 -2.64
C GLU A 139 -10.33 1.99 -3.53
N VAL A 140 -10.80 0.90 -2.94
CA VAL A 140 -11.27 -0.26 -3.71
C VAL A 140 -12.32 0.15 -4.75
N ALA A 141 -13.31 0.94 -4.35
CA ALA A 141 -14.37 1.39 -5.24
C ALA A 141 -13.87 2.37 -6.32
N ALA A 142 -12.85 3.17 -6.00
CA ALA A 142 -12.33 4.21 -6.90
C ALA A 142 -11.43 3.65 -8.01
N SER A 143 -10.53 2.73 -7.70
CA SER A 143 -9.46 2.32 -8.62
C SER A 143 -9.34 0.82 -8.84
N LYS A 144 -9.48 -0.01 -7.78
CA LYS A 144 -9.20 -1.45 -7.87
C LYS A 144 -10.27 -2.22 -8.66
N ILE A 145 -11.55 -1.85 -8.54
CA ILE A 145 -12.65 -2.52 -9.27
C ILE A 145 -12.57 -2.26 -10.77
N SER A 146 -12.13 -1.07 -11.18
CA SER A 146 -11.97 -0.71 -12.59
C SER A 146 -10.75 -1.33 -13.25
N GLY A 147 -9.77 -1.83 -12.48
CA GLY A 147 -8.49 -2.33 -12.98
C GLY A 147 -7.52 -1.22 -13.40
N GLU A 148 -7.69 -0.02 -12.86
CA GLU A 148 -6.84 1.13 -13.17
C GLU A 148 -5.60 1.21 -12.29
N GLU A 149 -5.62 0.55 -11.13
CA GLU A 149 -4.50 0.55 -10.20
C GLU A 149 -3.31 -0.18 -10.79
N ASP A 150 -3.46 -1.45 -11.07
CA ASP A 150 -2.41 -2.32 -11.59
C ASP A 150 -2.58 -2.54 -13.11
N ARG A 151 -2.51 -1.47 -13.86
CA ARG A 151 -2.80 -1.40 -15.30
C ARG A 151 -2.04 -2.39 -16.15
N TYR A 152 -0.82 -2.72 -15.79
CA TYR A 152 0.08 -3.56 -16.59
C TYR A 152 0.17 -4.99 -16.07
N SER A 153 0.17 -5.18 -14.78
CA SER A 153 0.25 -6.48 -14.12
C SER A 153 -1.09 -7.18 -13.99
N HIS A 154 -2.19 -6.39 -13.96
CA HIS A 154 -3.55 -6.86 -13.70
C HIS A 154 -3.67 -7.60 -12.36
N THR A 155 -2.96 -7.10 -11.35
CA THR A 155 -2.95 -7.66 -10.00
C THR A 155 -3.85 -6.91 -9.01
N ASP A 156 -4.76 -6.07 -9.49
CA ASP A 156 -5.69 -5.26 -8.69
C ASP A 156 -6.42 -6.04 -7.60
N LEU A 157 -6.74 -7.33 -7.83
CA LEU A 157 -7.39 -8.17 -6.83
C LEU A 157 -6.52 -8.44 -5.59
N TRP A 158 -5.19 -8.37 -5.72
CA TRP A 158 -4.27 -8.47 -4.60
C TRP A 158 -4.34 -7.21 -3.73
N ASP A 159 -4.37 -6.05 -4.36
CA ASP A 159 -4.50 -4.76 -3.70
C ASP A 159 -5.89 -4.63 -3.05
N PHE A 160 -6.95 -5.02 -3.78
CA PHE A 160 -8.30 -5.13 -3.26
C PHE A 160 -8.34 -5.95 -1.96
N GLN A 161 -7.80 -7.16 -1.97
CA GLN A 161 -7.77 -8.02 -0.79
C GLN A 161 -7.01 -7.35 0.36
N ALA A 162 -5.89 -6.71 0.08
CA ALA A 162 -5.09 -6.04 1.10
C ALA A 162 -5.81 -4.84 1.72
N ASN A 163 -6.52 -4.04 0.93
CA ASN A 163 -7.34 -2.94 1.45
C ASN A 163 -8.47 -3.47 2.35
N VAL A 164 -9.14 -4.56 1.94
CA VAL A 164 -10.19 -5.21 2.77
C VAL A 164 -9.59 -5.75 4.06
N ASP A 165 -8.44 -6.44 4.01
CA ASP A 165 -7.72 -6.93 5.19
C ASP A 165 -7.38 -5.80 6.17
N GLY A 166 -6.86 -4.68 5.65
CA GLY A 166 -6.53 -3.50 6.44
C GLY A 166 -7.75 -2.87 7.10
N ALA A 167 -8.85 -2.73 6.35
CA ALA A 167 -10.13 -2.23 6.87
C ALA A 167 -10.70 -3.15 7.96
N GLN A 168 -10.71 -4.46 7.73
CA GLN A 168 -11.15 -5.46 8.70
C GLN A 168 -10.32 -5.37 9.98
N LYS A 169 -9.01 -5.23 9.86
CA LYS A 169 -8.11 -5.08 11.03
C LYS A 169 -8.50 -3.89 11.90
N ILE A 170 -8.78 -2.75 11.30
CA ILE A 170 -9.21 -1.55 12.03
C ILE A 170 -10.55 -1.81 12.75
N VAL A 171 -11.52 -2.40 12.05
CA VAL A 171 -12.83 -2.73 12.63
C VAL A 171 -12.67 -3.67 13.81
N ASP A 172 -11.86 -4.72 13.68
CA ASP A 172 -11.63 -5.70 14.75
C ASP A 172 -11.02 -5.06 16.00
N LEU A 173 -10.07 -4.14 15.83
CA LEU A 173 -9.48 -3.41 16.95
C LEU A 173 -10.47 -2.43 17.63
N LEU A 174 -11.40 -1.89 16.88
CA LEU A 174 -12.44 -0.97 17.39
C LEU A 174 -13.70 -1.71 17.87
N ARG A 175 -13.83 -3.01 17.62
CA ARG A 175 -15.01 -3.83 17.94
C ARG A 175 -15.53 -3.65 19.36
N PRO A 176 -14.69 -3.67 20.42
CA PRO A 176 -15.16 -3.49 21.79
C PRO A 176 -15.81 -2.12 22.03
N GLN A 177 -15.35 -1.08 21.35
CA GLN A 177 -15.92 0.27 21.43
C GLN A 177 -17.21 0.36 20.63
N LEU A 178 -17.23 -0.17 19.41
CA LEU A 178 -18.42 -0.20 18.55
C LEU A 178 -19.55 -1.00 19.19
N GLN A 179 -19.25 -2.15 19.80
CA GLN A 179 -20.24 -2.97 20.51
C GLN A 179 -20.94 -2.19 21.65
N LYS A 180 -20.18 -1.32 22.32
CA LYS A 180 -20.73 -0.50 23.42
C LYS A 180 -21.47 0.76 22.94
N SER A 181 -21.02 1.38 21.87
CA SER A 181 -21.55 2.66 21.39
C SER A 181 -22.63 2.51 20.34
N ASN A 182 -22.54 1.51 19.46
CA ASN A 182 -23.48 1.28 18.36
C ASN A 182 -23.39 -0.17 17.84
N ALA A 183 -23.99 -1.10 18.58
CA ALA A 183 -24.00 -2.52 18.22
C ALA A 183 -24.73 -2.80 16.88
N GLU A 184 -25.73 -1.97 16.51
CA GLU A 184 -26.45 -2.10 15.24
C GLU A 184 -25.53 -1.77 14.06
N LEU A 185 -24.72 -0.72 14.17
CA LEU A 185 -23.72 -0.40 13.16
C LEU A 185 -22.69 -1.51 13.01
N LEU A 186 -22.19 -2.05 14.12
CA LEU A 186 -21.24 -3.17 14.08
C LEU A 186 -21.83 -4.39 13.35
N ALA A 187 -23.09 -4.73 13.63
CA ALA A 187 -23.76 -5.85 12.95
C ALA A 187 -23.92 -5.60 11.43
N LYS A 188 -24.16 -4.37 11.01
CA LYS A 188 -24.21 -4.00 9.59
C LYS A 188 -22.85 -4.10 8.93
N VAL A 189 -21.79 -3.65 9.61
CA VAL A 189 -20.40 -3.77 9.11
C VAL A 189 -20.03 -5.23 8.95
N ASP A 190 -20.27 -6.07 9.97
CA ASP A 190 -19.97 -7.49 9.93
C ASP A 190 -20.72 -8.25 8.81
N ALA A 191 -21.91 -7.80 8.46
CA ALA A 191 -22.69 -8.41 7.38
C ALA A 191 -22.18 -8.06 5.97
N ASN A 192 -21.32 -7.07 5.83
CA ASN A 192 -20.77 -6.59 4.55
C ASN A 192 -19.29 -6.99 4.34
N PHE A 193 -18.59 -7.44 5.35
CA PHE A 193 -17.29 -8.08 5.22
C PHE A 193 -17.42 -9.57 4.90
#